data_b30a39b92bc1b382e10384d162a57e38
#
_entry.id   b30a39b92bc1b382e10384d162a57e38
#
_cell.length_a   1.000
_cell.length_b   1.000
_cell.length_c   1.000
_cell.angle_alpha   90.00
_cell.angle_beta   90.00
_cell.angle_gamma   90.00
#
_symmetry.space_group_name_H-M   'P 1'
#
loop_
_entity.id
_entity.type
_entity.pdbx_description
1 polymer ?
#
loop_
_entity_poly.entity_id
_entity_poly.type
_entity_poly.pdbx_seq_one_letter_code
_entity_poly.pdbx_strand_id
1 'polypeptide(L)'
;FLGGEIINPSSNYVNFYYNNIKIDSIELDSENKFFKKLENIQPGIYRIEHIPENQYVIIENGDSLWIRVNVEDFKESLTFSGKGSSKNNFLVDISNLNDYENDFLSQIYNQESKIYKKAIDSLMEEKNNIWSLFNKSVNQKRLSQNITKASIKYNYYNKLERYALLRGKDWTNDEREEYFSYREG
;
A
#
# COMPACT_ATOMS: atom_id res chain seq x y z
N PHE A 1 -4.27 20.69 -0.81
CA PHE A 1 -4.02 20.55 -2.24
C PHE A 1 -3.20 19.31 -2.55
N LEU A 2 -3.24 18.88 -3.81
CA LEU A 2 -2.46 17.79 -4.37
C LEU A 2 -1.72 18.32 -5.60
N GLY A 3 -0.43 18.09 -5.69
CA GLY A 3 0.38 18.43 -6.84
C GLY A 3 1.56 17.49 -6.98
N GLY A 4 2.31 17.63 -8.06
CA GLY A 4 3.49 16.81 -8.25
C GLY A 4 4.23 17.06 -9.54
N GLU A 5 5.30 16.32 -9.72
CA GLU A 5 6.14 16.24 -10.90
C GLU A 5 6.27 14.79 -11.33
N ILE A 6 6.00 14.52 -12.60
CA ILE A 6 6.14 13.21 -13.22
C ILE A 6 7.34 13.24 -14.16
N ILE A 7 8.37 12.49 -13.82
CA ILE A 7 9.57 12.36 -14.65
C ILE A 7 9.32 11.24 -15.67
N ASN A 8 9.67 11.45 -16.93
CA ASN A 8 9.42 10.53 -18.04
C ASN A 8 7.94 10.12 -18.16
N PRO A 9 7.00 11.11 -18.27
CA PRO A 9 5.59 10.79 -18.26
C PRO A 9 5.17 9.95 -19.48
N SER A 10 4.34 8.95 -19.26
CA SER A 10 3.76 8.09 -20.31
C SER A 10 2.43 8.63 -20.86
N SER A 11 1.87 9.65 -20.23
CA SER A 11 0.65 10.34 -20.66
C SER A 11 0.65 11.80 -20.17
N ASN A 12 -0.26 12.62 -20.68
CA ASN A 12 -0.38 14.02 -20.29
C ASN A 12 -1.30 14.23 -19.07
N TYR A 13 -1.77 13.17 -18.42
CA TYR A 13 -2.77 13.27 -17.38
C TYR A 13 -2.43 12.44 -16.14
N VAL A 14 -2.79 12.99 -14.99
CA VAL A 14 -2.88 12.25 -13.71
C VAL A 14 -4.35 12.12 -13.35
N ASN A 15 -4.82 10.88 -13.24
CA ASN A 15 -6.19 10.58 -12.88
C ASN A 15 -6.33 10.41 -11.37
N PHE A 16 -7.43 10.91 -10.83
CA PHE A 16 -7.71 10.88 -9.40
C PHE A 16 -9.03 10.18 -9.13
N TYR A 17 -9.00 9.19 -8.22
CA TYR A 17 -10.15 8.31 -7.95
C TYR A 17 -10.48 8.29 -6.46
N TYR A 18 -11.77 8.17 -6.17
CA TYR A 18 -12.30 7.85 -4.86
C TYR A 18 -13.34 6.73 -4.98
N ASN A 19 -13.23 5.68 -4.15
CA ASN A 19 -14.10 4.50 -4.23
C ASN A 19 -14.21 3.90 -5.66
N ASN A 20 -13.09 3.82 -6.37
CA ASN A 20 -12.99 3.38 -7.78
C ASN A 20 -13.74 4.27 -8.80
N ILE A 21 -14.32 5.38 -8.37
CA ILE A 21 -14.93 6.37 -9.26
C ILE A 21 -13.88 7.42 -9.59
N LYS A 22 -13.65 7.65 -10.87
CA LYS A 22 -12.78 8.74 -11.33
C LYS A 22 -13.46 10.08 -11.00
N ILE A 23 -12.82 10.85 -10.14
CA ILE A 23 -13.35 12.14 -9.69
C ILE A 23 -12.68 13.32 -10.41
N ASP A 24 -11.49 13.10 -10.96
CA ASP A 24 -10.79 14.14 -11.74
C ASP A 24 -9.74 13.54 -12.68
N SER A 25 -9.31 14.36 -13.65
CA SER A 25 -8.19 14.11 -14.55
C SER A 25 -7.43 15.43 -14.69
N ILE A 26 -6.22 15.48 -14.17
CA ILE A 26 -5.42 16.69 -14.06
C ILE A 26 -4.36 16.64 -15.16
N GLU A 27 -4.34 17.66 -16.02
CA GLU A 27 -3.37 17.76 -17.10
C GLU A 27 -1.99 18.17 -16.56
N LEU A 28 -0.93 17.58 -17.14
CA LEU A 28 0.44 17.98 -16.87
C LEU A 28 0.75 19.27 -17.65
N ASP A 29 1.46 20.17 -17.03
CA ASP A 29 2.00 21.35 -17.69
C ASP A 29 3.26 21.04 -18.54
N SER A 30 3.86 22.06 -19.14
CA SER A 30 5.07 21.94 -19.98
C SER A 30 6.31 21.46 -19.21
N GLU A 31 6.27 21.48 -17.88
CA GLU A 31 7.34 20.99 -17.00
C GLU A 31 6.99 19.63 -16.38
N ASN A 32 5.95 18.94 -16.92
CA ASN A 32 5.42 17.67 -16.40
C ASN A 32 4.93 17.76 -14.96
N LYS A 33 4.44 18.91 -14.54
CA LYS A 33 3.87 19.14 -13.23
C LYS A 33 2.36 19.21 -13.29
N PHE A 34 1.71 18.84 -12.20
CA PHE A 34 0.27 19.01 -12.03
C PHE A 34 -0.03 19.65 -10.68
N PHE A 35 -1.17 20.30 -10.59
CA PHE A 35 -1.63 20.92 -9.36
C PHE A 35 -3.15 20.95 -9.30
N LYS A 36 -3.70 20.55 -8.16
CA LYS A 36 -5.13 20.57 -7.88
C LYS A 36 -5.42 21.04 -6.47
N LYS A 37 -6.25 22.06 -6.36
CA LYS A 37 -6.87 22.41 -5.08
C LYS A 37 -7.98 21.40 -4.81
N LEU A 38 -7.87 20.69 -3.69
CA LEU A 38 -8.87 19.72 -3.25
C LEU A 38 -9.89 20.43 -2.37
N GLU A 39 -11.06 20.73 -2.92
CA GLU A 39 -12.16 21.36 -2.20
C GLU A 39 -13.20 20.30 -1.84
N ASN A 40 -13.72 20.38 -0.62
CA ASN A 40 -14.82 19.52 -0.13
C ASN A 40 -14.57 18.01 -0.27
N ILE A 41 -13.30 17.58 -0.22
CA ILE A 41 -12.97 16.15 -0.24
C ILE A 41 -13.21 15.52 1.13
N GLN A 42 -13.67 14.29 1.13
CA GLN A 42 -13.79 13.49 2.35
C GLN A 42 -12.43 12.91 2.72
N PRO A 43 -12.03 12.91 4.01
CA PRO A 43 -10.85 12.19 4.44
C PRO A 43 -10.96 10.69 4.13
N GLY A 44 -9.92 10.10 3.54
CA GLY A 44 -9.98 8.69 3.14
C GLY A 44 -8.81 8.25 2.27
N ILE A 45 -9.02 7.08 1.65
CA ILE A 45 -8.08 6.51 0.69
C ILE A 45 -8.50 6.95 -0.71
N TYR A 46 -7.55 7.48 -1.43
CA TYR A 46 -7.68 7.86 -2.84
C TYR A 46 -6.70 7.05 -3.68
N ARG A 47 -6.96 6.92 -4.97
CA ARG A 47 -6.02 6.34 -5.92
C ARG A 47 -5.60 7.42 -6.92
N ILE A 48 -4.30 7.61 -7.03
CA ILE A 48 -3.67 8.44 -8.06
C ILE A 48 -3.14 7.49 -9.13
N GLU A 49 -3.43 7.80 -10.38
CA GLU A 49 -3.05 6.97 -11.52
C GLU A 49 -2.37 7.83 -12.58
N HIS A 50 -1.19 7.41 -12.99
CA HIS A 50 -0.52 7.85 -14.21
C HIS A 50 -0.17 6.58 -14.99
N ILE A 51 -0.95 6.29 -16.01
CA ILE A 51 -0.94 5.00 -16.73
C ILE A 51 0.48 4.64 -17.20
N PRO A 52 0.96 3.37 -16.97
CA PRO A 52 0.20 2.24 -16.44
C PRO A 52 0.18 2.15 -14.90
N GLU A 53 0.86 3.06 -14.22
CA GLU A 53 1.11 3.00 -12.79
C GLU A 53 0.00 3.65 -11.96
N ASN A 54 -0.13 3.22 -10.72
CA ASN A 54 -1.04 3.84 -9.76
C ASN A 54 -0.55 3.68 -8.33
N GLN A 55 -1.01 4.59 -7.45
CA GLN A 55 -0.69 4.60 -6.04
C GLN A 55 -1.90 4.97 -5.19
N TYR A 56 -2.14 4.22 -4.13
CA TYR A 56 -3.10 4.60 -3.10
C TYR A 56 -2.48 5.63 -2.15
N VAL A 57 -3.24 6.66 -1.83
CA VAL A 57 -2.83 7.75 -0.96
C VAL A 57 -3.88 8.03 0.10
N ILE A 58 -3.44 8.33 1.31
CA ILE A 58 -4.33 8.79 2.39
C ILE A 58 -4.36 10.31 2.34
N ILE A 59 -5.56 10.86 2.18
CA ILE A 59 -5.78 12.31 2.20
C ILE A 59 -6.70 12.65 3.37
N GLU A 60 -6.30 13.64 4.14
CA GLU A 60 -7.05 14.15 5.29
C GLU A 60 -7.15 15.67 5.23
N ASN A 61 -8.15 16.21 5.94
CA ASN A 61 -8.35 17.66 6.00
C ASN A 61 -7.07 18.39 6.44
N GLY A 62 -6.67 19.36 5.63
CA GLY A 62 -5.50 20.18 5.83
C GLY A 62 -4.19 19.59 5.27
N ASP A 63 -4.25 18.45 4.56
CA ASP A 63 -3.10 17.93 3.83
C ASP A 63 -2.74 18.82 2.64
N SER A 64 -1.46 18.81 2.33
CA SER A 64 -0.86 19.54 1.23
C SER A 64 0.28 18.68 0.70
N LEU A 65 -0.04 17.85 -0.29
CA LEU A 65 0.84 16.81 -0.81
C LEU A 65 1.47 17.22 -2.12
N TRP A 66 2.76 17.02 -2.21
CA TRP A 66 3.53 17.09 -3.45
C TRP A 66 4.16 15.73 -3.73
N ILE A 67 3.91 15.19 -4.92
CA ILE A 67 4.38 13.90 -5.39
C ILE A 67 5.53 14.12 -6.35
N ARG A 68 6.57 13.31 -6.24
CA ARG A 68 7.62 13.21 -7.25
C ARG A 68 7.83 11.75 -7.58
N VAL A 69 7.81 11.42 -8.87
CA VAL A 69 7.96 10.05 -9.34
C VAL A 69 8.57 10.03 -10.74
N ASN A 70 9.43 9.03 -11.00
CA ASN A 70 9.90 8.68 -12.34
C ASN A 70 9.12 7.43 -12.81
N VAL A 71 8.43 7.52 -13.95
CA VAL A 71 7.59 6.43 -14.46
C VAL A 71 8.41 5.19 -14.81
N GLU A 72 9.66 5.34 -15.24
CA GLU A 72 10.56 4.24 -15.57
C GLU A 72 11.03 3.46 -14.33
N ASP A 73 10.93 4.09 -13.15
CA ASP A 73 11.38 3.54 -11.86
C ASP A 73 10.37 3.89 -10.78
N PHE A 74 9.09 3.56 -11.04
CA PHE A 74 7.96 4.10 -10.29
C PHE A 74 8.05 3.81 -8.80
N LYS A 75 8.28 2.56 -8.43
CA LYS A 75 8.21 2.11 -7.03
C LYS A 75 9.33 2.69 -6.16
N GLU A 76 10.56 2.72 -6.71
CA GLU A 76 11.73 3.21 -5.96
C GLU A 76 11.83 4.73 -5.95
N SER A 77 11.28 5.39 -6.97
CA SER A 77 11.37 6.85 -7.09
C SER A 77 10.20 7.60 -6.46
N LEU A 78 9.07 6.93 -6.18
CA LEU A 78 7.87 7.57 -5.66
C LEU A 78 8.11 8.13 -4.26
N THR A 79 7.94 9.43 -4.13
CA THR A 79 8.08 10.12 -2.85
C THR A 79 7.03 11.21 -2.69
N PHE A 80 6.64 11.44 -1.45
CA PHE A 80 5.72 12.51 -1.06
C PHE A 80 6.45 13.53 -0.20
N SER A 81 6.15 14.80 -0.41
CA SER A 81 6.57 15.91 0.46
C SER A 81 5.37 16.78 0.85
N GLY A 82 5.58 17.68 1.81
CA GLY A 82 4.54 18.55 2.33
C GLY A 82 3.76 17.94 3.50
N LYS A 83 2.68 18.61 3.89
CA LYS A 83 1.87 18.21 5.04
C LYS A 83 1.03 16.98 4.72
N GLY A 84 1.20 15.91 5.49
CA GLY A 84 0.57 14.61 5.25
C GLY A 84 1.46 13.64 4.47
N SER A 85 2.69 14.02 4.10
CA SER A 85 3.61 13.15 3.36
C SER A 85 4.06 11.92 4.13
N SER A 86 4.35 12.06 5.43
CA SER A 86 4.90 10.96 6.25
C SER A 86 4.05 9.69 6.21
N LYS A 87 2.72 9.80 6.33
CA LYS A 87 1.82 8.65 6.26
C LYS A 87 1.80 7.99 4.88
N ASN A 88 1.96 8.79 3.81
CA ASN A 88 1.96 8.30 2.44
C ASN A 88 3.30 7.67 2.06
N ASN A 89 4.44 8.26 2.48
CA ASN A 89 5.74 7.62 2.33
C ASN A 89 5.79 6.29 3.08
N PHE A 90 5.24 6.24 4.30
CA PHE A 90 5.15 4.97 5.04
C PHE A 90 4.32 3.91 4.31
N LEU A 91 3.22 4.28 3.62
CA LEU A 91 2.48 3.33 2.78
C LEU A 91 3.30 2.83 1.60
N VAL A 92 4.11 3.68 0.98
CA VAL A 92 5.04 3.27 -0.09
C VAL A 92 6.06 2.29 0.44
N ASP A 93 6.69 2.59 1.59
CA ASP A 93 7.68 1.71 2.23
C ASP A 93 7.09 0.33 2.54
N ILE A 94 5.87 0.28 3.11
CA ILE A 94 5.17 -0.98 3.39
C ILE A 94 4.79 -1.72 2.10
N SER A 95 4.42 -1.00 1.02
CA SER A 95 4.14 -1.61 -0.28
C SER A 95 5.38 -2.26 -0.87
N ASN A 96 6.51 -1.57 -0.85
CA ASN A 96 7.79 -2.09 -1.34
C ASN A 96 8.25 -3.30 -0.51
N LEU A 97 8.11 -3.22 0.82
CA LEU A 97 8.40 -4.36 1.70
C LEU A 97 7.53 -5.57 1.37
N ASN A 98 6.24 -5.37 1.04
CA ASN A 98 5.36 -6.46 0.63
C ASN A 98 5.83 -7.18 -0.63
N ASP A 99 6.42 -6.47 -1.58
CA ASP A 99 6.95 -7.05 -2.81
C ASP A 99 8.15 -7.95 -2.51
N TYR A 100 9.11 -7.50 -1.69
CA TYR A 100 10.24 -8.33 -1.22
C TYR A 100 9.77 -9.57 -0.47
N GLU A 101 8.76 -9.43 0.39
CA GLU A 101 8.18 -10.57 1.10
C GLU A 101 7.50 -11.56 0.16
N ASN A 102 6.81 -11.09 -0.88
CA ASN A 102 6.19 -11.96 -1.86
C ASN A 102 7.25 -12.76 -2.64
N ASP A 103 8.37 -12.14 -2.99
CA ASP A 103 9.50 -12.82 -3.63
C ASP A 103 10.10 -13.89 -2.72
N PHE A 104 10.34 -13.57 -1.45
CA PHE A 104 10.80 -14.54 -0.45
C PHE A 104 9.80 -15.69 -0.27
N LEU A 105 8.52 -15.39 -0.08
CA LEU A 105 7.49 -16.40 0.13
C LEU A 105 7.30 -17.29 -1.11
N SER A 106 7.53 -16.78 -2.32
CA SER A 106 7.46 -17.57 -3.55
C SER A 106 8.45 -18.71 -3.57
N GLN A 107 9.61 -18.56 -2.92
CA GLN A 107 10.66 -19.58 -2.84
C GLN A 107 10.32 -20.71 -1.85
N ILE A 108 9.40 -20.46 -0.92
CA ILE A 108 9.02 -21.43 0.12
C ILE A 108 7.58 -21.92 -0.01
N TYR A 109 6.90 -21.68 -1.12
CA TYR A 109 5.52 -22.17 -1.34
C TYR A 109 5.36 -23.68 -1.25
N ASN A 110 6.43 -24.42 -1.56
CA ASN A 110 6.41 -25.90 -1.50
C ASN A 110 6.70 -26.46 -0.11
N GLN A 111 7.00 -25.61 0.86
CA GLN A 111 7.25 -26.04 2.24
C GLN A 111 5.94 -26.44 2.95
N GLU A 112 6.07 -27.17 4.05
CA GLU A 112 4.95 -27.51 4.92
C GLU A 112 4.21 -26.27 5.42
N SER A 113 2.90 -26.41 5.64
CA SER A 113 2.03 -25.33 6.08
C SER A 113 2.52 -24.63 7.36
N LYS A 114 3.06 -25.39 8.32
CA LYS A 114 3.62 -24.86 9.57
C LYS A 114 4.84 -23.98 9.34
N ILE A 115 5.72 -24.38 8.42
CA ILE A 115 6.93 -23.60 8.07
C ILE A 115 6.52 -22.30 7.38
N TYR A 116 5.62 -22.40 6.40
CA TYR A 116 5.13 -21.25 5.67
C TYR A 116 4.38 -20.26 6.58
N LYS A 117 3.48 -20.77 7.44
CA LYS A 117 2.76 -19.95 8.40
C LYS A 117 3.71 -19.22 9.36
N LYS A 118 4.71 -19.93 9.91
CA LYS A 118 5.72 -19.33 10.80
C LYS A 118 6.49 -18.19 10.11
N ALA A 119 6.83 -18.34 8.83
CA ALA A 119 7.46 -17.28 8.06
C ALA A 119 6.55 -16.05 7.94
N ILE A 120 5.27 -16.23 7.59
CA ILE A 120 4.31 -15.12 7.50
C ILE A 120 4.09 -14.46 8.87
N ASP A 121 4.00 -15.23 9.95
CA ASP A 121 3.83 -14.69 11.31
C ASP A 121 5.02 -13.80 11.69
N SER A 122 6.25 -14.22 11.36
CA SER A 122 7.47 -13.42 11.59
C SER A 122 7.47 -12.12 10.79
N LEU A 123 7.07 -12.16 9.51
CA LEU A 123 6.95 -10.97 8.67
C LEU A 123 5.87 -10.00 9.18
N MET A 124 4.77 -10.53 9.70
CA MET A 124 3.72 -9.71 10.33
C MET A 124 4.21 -9.03 11.60
N GLU A 125 4.97 -9.74 12.44
CA GLU A 125 5.57 -9.18 13.66
C GLU A 125 6.54 -8.06 13.33
N GLU A 126 7.41 -8.25 12.34
CA GLU A 126 8.34 -7.23 11.86
C GLU A 126 7.61 -5.96 11.41
N LYS A 127 6.57 -6.10 10.57
CA LYS A 127 5.77 -4.96 10.14
C LYS A 127 5.05 -4.24 11.27
N ASN A 128 4.54 -4.97 12.24
CA ASN A 128 3.92 -4.36 13.42
C ASN A 128 4.94 -3.56 14.24
N ASN A 129 6.18 -4.04 14.34
CA ASN A 129 7.26 -3.32 14.99
C ASN A 129 7.62 -2.04 14.22
N ILE A 130 7.79 -2.12 12.90
CA ILE A 130 8.04 -0.96 12.03
C ILE A 130 6.90 0.07 12.18
N TRP A 131 5.64 -0.38 12.10
CA TRP A 131 4.48 0.50 12.28
C TRP A 131 4.44 1.14 13.67
N SER A 132 4.76 0.39 14.73
CA SER A 132 4.78 0.91 16.10
C SER A 132 5.82 2.02 16.27
N LEU A 133 7.02 1.84 15.71
CA LEU A 133 8.08 2.84 15.72
C LEU A 133 7.67 4.09 14.95
N PHE A 134 7.13 3.91 13.75
CA PHE A 134 6.63 5.02 12.94
C PHE A 134 5.51 5.79 13.66
N ASN A 135 4.53 5.10 14.23
CA ASN A 135 3.42 5.74 14.93
C ASN A 135 3.83 6.50 16.20
N LYS A 136 4.95 6.12 16.82
CA LYS A 136 5.55 6.88 17.94
C LYS A 136 6.33 8.12 17.48
N SER A 137 6.91 8.06 16.28
CA SER A 137 7.74 9.15 15.73
C SER A 137 6.94 10.26 15.06
N VAL A 138 5.71 9.96 14.61
CA VAL A 138 4.86 10.88 13.86
C VAL A 138 3.49 11.00 14.52
N ASN A 139 3.06 12.23 14.78
CA ASN A 139 1.70 12.49 15.30
C ASN A 139 0.67 12.31 14.17
N GLN A 140 0.18 11.09 13.99
CA GLN A 140 -0.82 10.76 13.00
C GLN A 140 -2.25 10.92 13.53
N LYS A 141 -3.17 11.28 12.66
CA LYS A 141 -4.60 11.23 12.96
C LYS A 141 -5.10 9.77 13.02
N ARG A 142 -6.15 9.56 13.80
CA ARG A 142 -6.74 8.22 14.01
C ARG A 142 -7.11 7.51 12.70
N LEU A 143 -7.58 8.26 11.70
CA LEU A 143 -7.97 7.69 10.41
C LEU A 143 -6.77 7.06 9.70
N SER A 144 -5.66 7.80 9.54
CA SER A 144 -4.44 7.27 8.92
C SER A 144 -3.84 6.11 9.69
N GLN A 145 -3.85 6.16 11.03
CA GLN A 145 -3.42 5.03 11.87
C GLN A 145 -4.24 3.75 11.57
N ASN A 146 -5.57 3.89 11.53
CA ASN A 146 -6.47 2.77 11.27
C ASN A 146 -6.28 2.19 9.86
N ILE A 147 -6.16 3.07 8.85
CA ILE A 147 -5.94 2.65 7.46
C ILE A 147 -4.63 1.88 7.32
N THR A 148 -3.53 2.42 7.85
CA THR A 148 -2.22 1.79 7.76
C THR A 148 -2.18 0.45 8.49
N LYS A 149 -2.74 0.39 9.70
CA LYS A 149 -2.84 -0.86 10.46
C LYS A 149 -3.69 -1.91 9.74
N ALA A 150 -4.82 -1.47 9.16
CA ALA A 150 -5.67 -2.36 8.37
C ALA A 150 -4.94 -2.89 7.13
N SER A 151 -4.18 -2.04 6.41
CA SER A 151 -3.38 -2.46 5.25
C SER A 151 -2.39 -3.57 5.61
N ILE A 152 -1.67 -3.44 6.72
CA ILE A 152 -0.75 -4.48 7.23
C ILE A 152 -1.51 -5.76 7.54
N LYS A 153 -2.62 -5.68 8.27
CA LYS A 153 -3.44 -6.83 8.68
C LYS A 153 -4.02 -7.57 7.46
N TYR A 154 -4.58 -6.84 6.48
CA TYR A 154 -5.15 -7.46 5.29
C TYR A 154 -4.09 -8.08 4.39
N ASN A 155 -2.89 -7.49 4.30
CA ASN A 155 -1.77 -8.10 3.59
C ASN A 155 -1.36 -9.44 4.20
N TYR A 156 -1.31 -9.53 5.53
CA TYR A 156 -1.05 -10.78 6.25
C TYR A 156 -2.07 -11.86 5.88
N TYR A 157 -3.38 -11.55 6.00
CA TYR A 157 -4.42 -12.52 5.65
C TYR A 157 -4.39 -12.89 4.17
N ASN A 158 -4.12 -11.96 3.28
CA ASN A 158 -3.99 -12.23 1.85
C ASN A 158 -2.90 -13.27 1.56
N LYS A 159 -1.75 -13.17 2.24
CA LYS A 159 -0.66 -14.14 2.11
C LYS A 159 -1.06 -15.53 2.60
N LEU A 160 -1.76 -15.62 3.73
CA LEU A 160 -2.28 -16.90 4.24
C LEU A 160 -3.27 -17.53 3.26
N GLU A 161 -4.25 -16.76 2.80
CA GLU A 161 -5.27 -17.25 1.85
C GLU A 161 -4.65 -17.67 0.52
N ARG A 162 -3.69 -16.90 0.01
CA ARG A 162 -2.99 -17.23 -1.24
C ARG A 162 -2.24 -18.53 -1.15
N TYR A 163 -1.52 -18.80 -0.05
CA TYR A 163 -0.87 -20.08 0.18
C TYR A 163 -1.88 -21.22 0.17
N ALA A 164 -2.98 -21.06 0.91
CA ALA A 164 -4.03 -22.06 0.98
C ALA A 164 -4.64 -22.38 -0.39
N LEU A 165 -4.86 -21.36 -1.23
CA LEU A 165 -5.35 -21.54 -2.60
C LEU A 165 -4.37 -22.32 -3.49
N LEU A 166 -3.08 -22.03 -3.37
CA LEU A 166 -2.04 -22.68 -4.17
C LEU A 166 -1.82 -24.14 -3.76
N ARG A 167 -1.96 -24.47 -2.49
CA ARG A 167 -1.86 -25.83 -1.95
C ARG A 167 -3.13 -26.67 -2.14
N GLY A 168 -4.25 -26.08 -2.28
CA GLY A 168 -5.64 -26.40 -2.57
C GLY A 168 -6.15 -27.83 -2.41
N LYS A 169 -5.44 -28.88 -2.86
CA LYS A 169 -5.93 -30.26 -2.86
C LYS A 169 -5.15 -31.24 -1.99
N ASP A 170 -4.01 -30.84 -1.51
CA ASP A 170 -3.06 -31.74 -0.85
C ASP A 170 -3.13 -31.68 0.69
N TRP A 171 -4.16 -31.09 1.23
CA TRP A 171 -4.32 -30.93 2.68
C TRP A 171 -5.09 -32.08 3.30
N THR A 172 -4.59 -32.63 4.41
CA THR A 172 -5.39 -33.42 5.32
C THR A 172 -6.41 -32.50 6.03
N ASN A 173 -7.49 -33.07 6.58
CA ASN A 173 -8.47 -32.28 7.33
C ASN A 173 -7.83 -31.60 8.55
N ASP A 174 -6.97 -32.29 9.27
CA ASP A 174 -6.29 -31.77 10.48
C ASP A 174 -5.37 -30.60 10.12
N GLU A 175 -4.56 -30.72 9.05
CA GLU A 175 -3.71 -29.61 8.57
C GLU A 175 -4.54 -28.41 8.16
N ARG A 176 -5.68 -28.63 7.55
CA ARG A 176 -6.59 -27.58 7.12
C ARG A 176 -7.19 -26.83 8.31
N GLU A 177 -7.72 -27.56 9.30
CA GLU A 177 -8.27 -26.97 10.53
C GLU A 177 -7.20 -26.17 11.29
N GLU A 178 -6.03 -26.75 11.50
CA GLU A 178 -4.91 -26.08 12.18
C GLU A 178 -4.48 -24.80 11.43
N TYR A 179 -4.34 -24.88 10.11
CA TYR A 179 -3.90 -23.72 9.30
C TYR A 179 -4.91 -22.58 9.32
N PHE A 180 -6.20 -22.88 9.21
CA PHE A 180 -7.26 -21.87 9.14
C PHE A 180 -7.77 -21.40 10.52
N SER A 181 -7.19 -21.84 11.62
CA SER A 181 -7.55 -21.40 12.96
C SER A 181 -7.49 -19.87 13.16
N TYR A 182 -6.70 -19.16 12.35
CA TYR A 182 -6.67 -17.68 12.37
C TYR A 182 -7.98 -17.00 11.95
N ARG A 183 -8.91 -17.73 11.32
CA ARG A 183 -10.23 -17.21 10.91
C ARG A 183 -11.21 -17.12 12.08
N GLU A 184 -10.93 -17.79 13.18
CA GLU A 184 -11.80 -17.87 14.36
C GLU A 184 -11.52 -16.76 15.39
N GLY A 185 -10.52 -15.92 15.19
CA GLY A 185 -10.12 -14.78 16.03
C GLY A 185 -10.31 -13.45 15.31
#